data_ef752163aafd2b7cf16cbdb144671cf5
#
_entry.id   ef752163aafd2b7cf16cbdb144671cf5
#
_cell.length_a   1.000
_cell.length_b   1.000
_cell.length_c   1.000
_cell.angle_alpha   90.00
_cell.angle_beta   90.00
_cell.angle_gamma   90.00
#
_symmetry.space_group_name_H-M   'P 1'
#
loop_
_entity.id
_entity.type
_entity.pdbx_description
1 polymer ?
#
loop_
_entity_poly.entity_id
_entity_poly.type
_entity_poly.pdbx_seq_one_letter_code
_entity_poly.pdbx_strand_id
1 'polypeptide(L)'
;NNNMKLNEMTYTEGARHERKRIGRGHGSGNGKTAGKGHKGQNARSGGGVRLGFEGGQTPLSRRLPKRGFTNFTRKEYAIVNVELLNKFENGVVVTPELLVEMGMVKKVLNGIKILGEGELEKALTVKAHKFSKSAVEVIEKAGGKVEVI
;
A
#
# COMPACT_ATOMS: atom_id res chain seq x y z
N ASN A 1 29.42 -15.46 -3.82
CA ASN A 1 28.12 -15.77 -4.48
C ASN A 1 27.50 -16.99 -3.79
N ASN A 2 26.66 -16.75 -2.77
CA ASN A 2 25.87 -17.83 -2.19
C ASN A 2 24.72 -18.17 -3.15
N ASN A 3 24.94 -19.15 -4.00
CA ASN A 3 23.87 -19.70 -4.82
C ASN A 3 22.96 -20.55 -3.92
N MET A 4 21.87 -19.94 -3.46
CA MET A 4 20.82 -20.63 -2.70
C MET A 4 20.13 -21.65 -3.61
N LYS A 5 20.04 -22.90 -3.19
CA LYS A 5 19.33 -23.97 -3.92
C LYS A 5 17.83 -23.90 -3.62
N LEU A 6 17.01 -24.33 -4.59
CA LEU A 6 15.55 -24.33 -4.44
C LEU A 6 15.05 -25.15 -3.25
N ASN A 7 15.75 -26.23 -2.89
CA ASN A 7 15.42 -27.07 -1.74
C ASN A 7 15.81 -26.45 -0.38
N GLU A 8 16.62 -25.40 -0.39
CA GLU A 8 17.04 -24.65 0.82
C GLU A 8 16.08 -23.46 1.11
N MET A 9 15.17 -23.17 0.19
CA MET A 9 14.21 -22.10 0.36
C MET A 9 13.14 -22.50 1.39
N THR A 10 13.13 -21.81 2.52
CA THR A 10 12.13 -21.94 3.56
C THR A 10 11.35 -20.63 3.71
N TYR A 11 10.10 -20.73 4.13
CA TYR A 11 9.33 -19.53 4.47
C TYR A 11 9.80 -18.95 5.80
N THR A 12 9.66 -17.65 5.95
CA THR A 12 9.95 -16.94 7.20
C THR A 12 9.09 -17.50 8.33
N GLU A 13 9.66 -17.68 9.50
CA GLU A 13 8.95 -18.17 10.68
C GLU A 13 7.72 -17.29 10.96
N GLY A 14 6.58 -17.93 11.20
CA GLY A 14 5.30 -17.24 11.39
C GLY A 14 4.55 -16.82 10.11
N ALA A 15 5.16 -16.94 8.91
CA ALA A 15 4.50 -16.60 7.64
C ALA A 15 3.38 -17.57 7.24
N ARG A 16 3.38 -18.76 7.81
CA ARG A 16 2.34 -19.76 7.59
C ARG A 16 1.77 -20.24 8.92
N HIS A 17 0.45 -20.37 8.97
CA HIS A 17 -0.26 -21.00 10.05
C HIS A 17 -0.98 -22.23 9.54
N GLU A 18 -1.01 -23.29 10.34
CA GLU A 18 -1.81 -24.47 10.02
C GLU A 18 -3.30 -24.10 9.96
N ARG A 19 -3.98 -24.61 8.94
CA ARG A 19 -5.42 -24.41 8.79
C ARG A 19 -6.17 -25.06 9.95
N LYS A 20 -6.91 -24.28 10.71
CA LYS A 20 -7.78 -24.79 11.77
C LYS A 20 -8.83 -25.75 11.19
N ARG A 21 -8.77 -27.01 11.58
CA ARG A 21 -9.75 -28.05 11.19
C ARG A 21 -10.88 -28.03 12.18
N ILE A 22 -12.09 -27.75 11.70
CA ILE A 22 -13.30 -27.71 12.52
C ILE A 22 -14.13 -29.02 12.34
N GLY A 23 -15.00 -29.35 13.30
CA GLY A 23 -15.80 -30.59 13.28
C GLY A 23 -14.97 -31.87 13.45
N ARG A 24 -13.85 -31.82 14.19
CA ARG A 24 -12.93 -32.94 14.39
C ARG A 24 -12.70 -33.19 15.88
N GLY A 25 -13.72 -33.75 16.56
CA GLY A 25 -13.68 -34.13 17.95
C GLY A 25 -14.02 -33.05 18.96
N HIS A 26 -14.53 -33.46 20.12
CA HIS A 26 -14.93 -32.51 21.17
C HIS A 26 -13.75 -31.83 21.84
N GLY A 27 -12.61 -32.52 21.99
CA GLY A 27 -11.41 -31.99 22.61
C GLY A 27 -10.82 -30.77 21.86
N SER A 28 -11.13 -30.59 20.57
CA SER A 28 -10.68 -29.42 19.77
C SER A 28 -11.42 -28.11 20.12
N GLY A 29 -12.50 -28.18 20.91
CA GLY A 29 -13.39 -27.04 21.18
C GLY A 29 -14.31 -26.67 20.01
N ASN A 30 -14.09 -27.20 18.82
CA ASN A 30 -14.88 -26.94 17.61
C ASN A 30 -15.46 -28.27 17.02
N GLY A 31 -15.91 -29.16 17.87
CA GLY A 31 -16.40 -30.47 17.48
C GLY A 31 -17.77 -30.44 16.79
N LYS A 32 -18.83 -30.84 17.49
CA LYS A 32 -20.19 -31.10 16.97
C LYS A 32 -20.74 -30.00 16.04
N THR A 33 -20.70 -28.74 16.45
CA THR A 33 -21.32 -27.61 15.73
C THR A 33 -20.32 -26.81 14.92
N ALA A 34 -19.03 -27.14 14.97
CA ALA A 34 -17.97 -26.51 14.24
C ALA A 34 -17.90 -24.97 14.42
N GLY A 35 -18.31 -24.46 15.61
CA GLY A 35 -18.37 -23.03 15.91
C GLY A 35 -19.57 -22.28 15.34
N LYS A 36 -20.50 -22.98 14.65
CA LYS A 36 -21.70 -22.36 14.06
C LYS A 36 -22.92 -22.29 14.98
N GLY A 37 -22.85 -22.94 16.14
CA GLY A 37 -23.97 -23.04 17.06
C GLY A 37 -25.08 -23.97 16.57
N HIS A 38 -26.27 -23.87 17.18
CA HIS A 38 -27.45 -24.67 16.84
C HIS A 38 -28.41 -23.82 16.01
N LYS A 39 -28.97 -24.38 14.92
CA LYS A 39 -30.01 -23.76 14.07
C LYS A 39 -29.62 -22.33 13.59
N GLY A 40 -30.49 -21.64 12.90
CA GLY A 40 -30.29 -20.29 12.37
C GLY A 40 -29.75 -20.27 10.96
N GLN A 41 -29.95 -19.14 10.31
CA GLN A 41 -29.61 -18.91 8.91
C GLN A 41 -28.09 -19.05 8.65
N ASN A 42 -27.25 -18.53 9.56
CA ASN A 42 -25.79 -18.56 9.43
C ASN A 42 -25.18 -19.96 9.69
N ALA A 43 -25.93 -20.86 10.30
CA ALA A 43 -25.44 -22.21 10.60
C ALA A 43 -25.59 -23.20 9.42
N ARG A 44 -26.37 -22.87 8.40
CA ARG A 44 -26.64 -23.74 7.25
C ARG A 44 -25.48 -23.72 6.26
N SER A 45 -25.39 -24.72 5.37
CA SER A 45 -24.47 -24.72 4.24
C SER A 45 -24.81 -23.55 3.32
N GLY A 46 -23.80 -22.74 2.94
CA GLY A 46 -24.03 -21.54 2.16
C GLY A 46 -24.85 -20.45 2.86
N GLY A 47 -25.16 -20.65 4.16
CA GLY A 47 -25.92 -19.68 4.95
C GLY A 47 -25.17 -18.38 5.15
N GLY A 48 -25.94 -17.33 5.34
CA GLY A 48 -25.44 -15.99 5.57
C GLY A 48 -26.34 -14.94 4.94
N VAL A 49 -26.12 -13.72 5.29
CA VAL A 49 -26.76 -12.56 4.67
C VAL A 49 -25.71 -11.70 3.97
N ARG A 50 -26.14 -10.96 2.96
CA ARG A 50 -25.26 -10.01 2.27
C ARG A 50 -24.70 -8.96 3.24
N LEU A 51 -23.52 -8.45 2.96
CA LEU A 51 -22.90 -7.38 3.74
C LEU A 51 -23.83 -6.16 3.81
N GLY A 52 -23.99 -5.57 5.01
CA GLY A 52 -24.84 -4.42 5.23
C GLY A 52 -26.34 -4.71 5.24
N PHE A 53 -26.76 -5.99 5.33
CA PHE A 53 -28.18 -6.34 5.50
C PHE A 53 -28.61 -6.08 6.95
N GLU A 54 -29.69 -5.34 7.12
CA GLU A 54 -30.22 -4.91 8.42
C GLU A 54 -31.60 -5.56 8.72
N GLY A 55 -31.76 -6.86 8.46
CA GLY A 55 -32.97 -7.60 8.82
C GLY A 55 -34.25 -7.18 8.11
N GLY A 56 -34.17 -6.50 6.97
CA GLY A 56 -35.32 -5.94 6.23
C GLY A 56 -35.52 -4.43 6.42
N GLN A 57 -34.89 -3.83 7.41
CA GLN A 57 -34.80 -2.38 7.53
C GLN A 57 -33.97 -1.80 6.38
N THR A 58 -34.32 -0.59 5.91
CA THR A 58 -33.55 0.12 4.89
C THR A 58 -32.10 0.31 5.35
N PRO A 59 -31.10 -0.26 4.64
CA PRO A 59 -29.72 -0.18 5.03
C PRO A 59 -29.22 1.27 5.17
N LEU A 60 -28.28 1.50 6.09
CA LEU A 60 -27.69 2.81 6.34
C LEU A 60 -27.17 3.48 5.07
N SER A 61 -26.53 2.71 4.19
CA SER A 61 -26.03 3.20 2.89
C SER A 61 -27.12 3.78 1.97
N ARG A 62 -28.38 3.34 2.12
CA ARG A 62 -29.51 3.86 1.37
C ARG A 62 -30.22 5.03 2.09
N ARG A 63 -30.08 5.12 3.42
CA ARG A 63 -30.65 6.22 4.21
C ARG A 63 -29.81 7.48 4.14
N LEU A 64 -28.49 7.33 3.97
CA LEU A 64 -27.58 8.47 3.84
C LEU A 64 -27.72 9.13 2.46
N PRO A 65 -27.85 10.47 2.40
CA PRO A 65 -27.86 11.19 1.14
C PRO A 65 -26.57 10.96 0.36
N LYS A 66 -26.67 10.74 -0.94
CA LYS A 66 -25.51 10.73 -1.84
C LYS A 66 -24.91 12.12 -1.90
N ARG A 67 -23.59 12.20 -1.87
CA ARG A 67 -22.87 13.46 -1.81
C ARG A 67 -21.66 13.43 -2.73
N GLY A 68 -21.39 14.58 -3.34
CA GLY A 68 -20.23 14.79 -4.17
C GLY A 68 -20.33 14.17 -5.57
N PHE A 69 -19.26 14.30 -6.30
CA PHE A 69 -19.08 13.78 -7.64
C PHE A 69 -17.64 13.33 -7.86
N THR A 70 -17.40 12.50 -8.85
CA THR A 70 -16.04 12.09 -9.23
C THR A 70 -15.48 13.10 -10.23
N ASN A 71 -14.40 13.79 -9.85
CA ASN A 71 -13.71 14.69 -10.76
C ASN A 71 -12.82 13.90 -11.71
N PHE A 72 -13.23 13.76 -12.97
CA PHE A 72 -12.49 13.04 -14.02
C PHE A 72 -11.26 13.80 -14.53
N THR A 73 -11.16 15.12 -14.28
CA THR A 73 -10.00 15.94 -14.64
C THR A 73 -8.95 16.01 -13.54
N ARG A 74 -9.13 15.27 -12.45
CA ARG A 74 -8.19 15.24 -11.33
C ARG A 74 -6.81 14.78 -11.78
N LYS A 75 -5.82 15.61 -11.50
CA LYS A 75 -4.41 15.27 -11.72
C LYS A 75 -3.81 14.72 -10.43
N GLU A 76 -3.34 13.49 -10.48
CA GLU A 76 -2.65 12.83 -9.38
C GLU A 76 -1.19 12.63 -9.73
N TYR A 77 -0.29 12.91 -8.80
CA TYR A 77 1.14 12.74 -8.96
C TYR A 77 1.64 11.62 -8.06
N ALA A 78 2.60 10.85 -8.54
CA ALA A 78 3.36 9.95 -7.69
C ALA A 78 4.24 10.79 -6.76
N ILE A 79 4.20 10.49 -5.47
CA ILE A 79 4.92 11.25 -4.44
C ILE A 79 6.21 10.53 -4.11
N VAL A 80 7.31 11.29 -4.03
CA VAL A 80 8.62 10.83 -3.56
C VAL A 80 9.14 11.86 -2.55
N ASN A 81 9.52 11.40 -1.36
CA ASN A 81 10.10 12.24 -0.33
C ASN A 81 11.61 12.38 -0.52
N VAL A 82 12.17 13.54 -0.12
CA VAL A 82 13.60 13.82 -0.29
C VAL A 82 14.50 12.84 0.46
N GLU A 83 14.04 12.29 1.58
CA GLU A 83 14.76 11.25 2.34
C GLU A 83 15.09 10.01 1.48
N LEU A 84 14.17 9.60 0.61
CA LEU A 84 14.37 8.46 -0.29
C LEU A 84 15.49 8.70 -1.30
N LEU A 85 15.78 9.95 -1.63
CA LEU A 85 16.82 10.32 -2.57
C LEU A 85 18.23 10.08 -2.00
N ASN A 86 18.40 9.91 -0.69
CA ASN A 86 19.66 9.52 -0.07
C ASN A 86 20.18 8.15 -0.53
N LYS A 87 19.36 7.35 -1.21
CA LYS A 87 19.80 6.09 -1.81
C LYS A 87 20.68 6.27 -3.04
N PHE A 88 20.66 7.43 -3.66
CA PHE A 88 21.50 7.74 -4.81
C PHE A 88 22.90 8.21 -4.37
N GLU A 89 23.86 8.13 -5.26
CA GLU A 89 25.22 8.65 -5.04
C GLU A 89 25.27 10.15 -5.28
N ASN A 90 26.26 10.82 -4.69
CA ASN A 90 26.47 12.26 -4.87
C ASN A 90 26.70 12.62 -6.35
N GLY A 91 26.09 13.72 -6.79
CA GLY A 91 26.25 14.24 -8.14
C GLY A 91 25.40 13.55 -9.22
N VAL A 92 24.62 12.54 -8.86
CA VAL A 92 23.72 11.85 -9.80
C VAL A 92 22.57 12.75 -10.22
N VAL A 93 22.19 12.66 -11.51
CA VAL A 93 20.99 13.29 -12.04
C VAL A 93 19.82 12.34 -11.86
N VAL A 94 18.94 12.65 -10.94
CA VAL A 94 17.75 11.85 -10.65
C VAL A 94 16.64 12.21 -11.63
N THR A 95 16.32 11.31 -12.54
CA THR A 95 15.23 11.44 -13.51
C THR A 95 14.00 10.62 -13.10
N PRO A 96 12.79 10.93 -13.62
CA PRO A 96 11.60 10.11 -13.39
C PRO A 96 11.80 8.63 -13.75
N GLU A 97 12.52 8.35 -14.81
CA GLU A 97 12.81 7.00 -15.29
C GLU A 97 13.66 6.22 -14.29
N LEU A 98 14.71 6.87 -13.76
CA LEU A 98 15.58 6.29 -12.73
C LEU A 98 14.81 5.96 -11.45
N LEU A 99 13.84 6.80 -11.06
CA LEU A 99 12.99 6.55 -9.89
C LEU A 99 12.08 5.32 -10.07
N VAL A 100 11.63 5.07 -11.29
CA VAL A 100 10.85 3.87 -11.63
C VAL A 100 11.75 2.64 -11.67
N GLU A 101 12.92 2.72 -12.27
CA GLU A 101 13.89 1.63 -12.38
C GLU A 101 14.36 1.16 -10.99
N MET A 102 14.64 2.09 -10.09
CA MET A 102 14.98 1.80 -8.68
C MET A 102 13.78 1.32 -7.84
N GLY A 103 12.58 1.23 -8.42
CA GLY A 103 11.37 0.75 -7.75
C GLY A 103 10.80 1.70 -6.69
N MET A 104 11.26 2.94 -6.61
CA MET A 104 10.73 3.96 -5.69
C MET A 104 9.32 4.40 -6.08
N VAL A 105 9.06 4.40 -7.38
CA VAL A 105 7.76 4.75 -7.97
C VAL A 105 7.25 3.57 -8.80
N LYS A 106 6.11 3.00 -8.41
CA LYS A 106 5.49 1.89 -9.15
C LYS A 106 4.67 2.36 -10.36
N LYS A 107 4.03 3.52 -10.26
CA LYS A 107 3.18 4.12 -11.30
C LYS A 107 3.41 5.62 -11.33
N VAL A 108 3.79 6.15 -12.46
CA VAL A 108 4.10 7.59 -12.60
C VAL A 108 2.83 8.47 -12.55
N LEU A 109 1.65 7.91 -12.82
CA LEU A 109 0.38 8.65 -12.87
C LEU A 109 0.45 9.85 -13.85
N ASN A 110 0.10 11.07 -13.40
CA ASN A 110 0.24 12.31 -14.16
C ASN A 110 1.62 12.98 -14.03
N GLY A 111 2.59 12.27 -13.44
CA GLY A 111 3.95 12.74 -13.20
C GLY A 111 4.40 12.47 -11.77
N ILE A 112 5.63 12.91 -11.47
CA ILE A 112 6.26 12.74 -10.16
C ILE A 112 6.34 14.10 -9.46
N LYS A 113 5.99 14.10 -8.16
CA LYS A 113 6.10 15.26 -7.28
C LYS A 113 7.04 14.94 -6.12
N ILE A 114 8.06 15.76 -5.93
CA ILE A 114 8.99 15.65 -4.80
C ILE A 114 8.46 16.45 -3.62
N LEU A 115 8.43 15.82 -2.45
CA LEU A 115 8.03 16.41 -1.18
C LEU A 115 9.21 16.48 -0.22
N GLY A 116 9.22 17.52 0.64
CA GLY A 116 10.32 17.83 1.53
C GLY A 116 10.28 17.12 2.89
N GLU A 117 9.81 15.87 2.94
CA GLU A 117 9.85 15.08 4.15
C GLU A 117 11.21 14.41 4.29
N GLY A 118 11.81 14.54 5.47
CA GLY A 118 13.15 14.06 5.79
C GLY A 118 14.28 15.03 5.43
N GLU A 119 15.50 14.58 5.63
CA GLU A 119 16.72 15.35 5.34
C GLU A 119 17.46 14.77 4.14
N LEU A 120 18.09 15.62 3.35
CA LEU A 120 18.92 15.22 2.23
C LEU A 120 20.38 15.56 2.56
N GLU A 121 21.22 14.54 2.59
CA GLU A 121 22.65 14.66 2.91
C GLU A 121 23.51 14.79 1.65
N LYS A 122 22.94 14.56 0.47
CA LYS A 122 23.69 14.43 -0.79
C LYS A 122 23.32 15.55 -1.76
N ALA A 123 24.33 16.06 -2.44
CA ALA A 123 24.14 17.03 -3.53
C ALA A 123 23.69 16.30 -4.80
N LEU A 124 22.42 16.45 -5.18
CA LEU A 124 21.79 15.80 -6.32
C LEU A 124 21.17 16.81 -7.27
N THR A 125 21.16 16.49 -8.56
CA THR A 125 20.34 17.23 -9.52
C THR A 125 19.04 16.46 -9.73
N VAL A 126 17.91 17.02 -9.27
CA VAL A 126 16.62 16.32 -9.30
C VAL A 126 15.73 16.90 -10.39
N LYS A 127 15.33 16.04 -11.35
CA LYS A 127 14.40 16.38 -12.43
C LYS A 127 13.04 15.75 -12.13
N ALA A 128 11.99 16.56 -11.97
CA ALA A 128 10.64 16.09 -11.71
C ALA A 128 9.58 17.07 -12.24
N HIS A 129 8.32 16.60 -12.32
CA HIS A 129 7.22 17.42 -12.85
C HIS A 129 6.77 18.50 -11.86
N LYS A 130 6.90 18.25 -10.55
CA LYS A 130 6.56 19.22 -9.49
C LYS A 130 7.41 19.01 -8.24
N PHE A 131 7.58 20.11 -7.51
CA PHE A 131 8.24 20.14 -6.20
C PHE A 131 7.37 20.87 -5.19
N SER A 132 7.46 20.51 -3.92
CA SER A 132 6.97 21.36 -2.83
C SER A 132 7.99 22.45 -2.50
N LYS A 133 7.57 23.55 -1.92
CA LYS A 133 8.49 24.63 -1.50
C LYS A 133 9.57 24.10 -0.54
N SER A 134 9.16 23.33 0.46
CA SER A 134 10.09 22.68 1.40
C SER A 134 11.08 21.73 0.72
N ALA A 135 10.66 20.99 -0.32
CA ALA A 135 11.58 20.11 -1.05
C ALA A 135 12.67 20.89 -1.78
N VAL A 136 12.31 22.00 -2.41
CA VAL A 136 13.28 22.87 -3.08
C VAL A 136 14.33 23.39 -2.08
N GLU A 137 13.86 23.91 -0.93
CA GLU A 137 14.75 24.43 0.13
C GLU A 137 15.71 23.35 0.67
N VAL A 138 15.23 22.13 0.86
CA VAL A 138 16.06 21.02 1.36
C VAL A 138 17.09 20.60 0.31
N ILE A 139 16.71 20.51 -0.97
CA ILE A 139 17.64 20.15 -2.06
C ILE A 139 18.71 21.22 -2.25
N GLU A 140 18.33 22.49 -2.22
CA GLU A 140 19.27 23.62 -2.37
C GLU A 140 20.22 23.73 -1.16
N LYS A 141 19.73 23.51 0.07
CA LYS A 141 20.57 23.46 1.28
C LYS A 141 21.61 22.33 1.22
N ALA A 142 21.26 21.19 0.62
CA ALA A 142 22.20 20.11 0.38
C ALA A 142 23.18 20.35 -0.77
N GLY A 143 23.13 21.52 -1.43
CA GLY A 143 23.98 21.86 -2.58
C GLY A 143 23.52 21.23 -3.89
N GLY A 144 22.30 20.72 -3.96
CA GLY A 144 21.69 20.14 -5.16
C GLY A 144 21.05 21.17 -6.08
N LYS A 145 20.55 20.71 -7.22
CA LYS A 145 19.80 21.50 -8.20
C LYS A 145 18.44 20.90 -8.47
N VAL A 146 17.44 21.76 -8.72
CA VAL A 146 16.06 21.38 -9.06
C VAL A 146 15.78 21.77 -10.50
N GLU A 147 15.28 20.83 -11.29
CA GLU A 147 14.84 21.05 -12.67
C GLU A 147 13.40 20.53 -12.84
N VAL A 148 12.52 21.41 -13.32
CA VAL A 148 11.12 21.06 -13.62
C VAL A 148 11.02 20.66 -15.10
N ILE A 149 10.38 19.49 -15.34
CA ILE A 149 10.17 18.91 -16.67
C ILE A 149 8.77 19.25 -17.18
#